data_acd8f06f718efcbb4b6fbf9ddcc34055
#
_entry.id   acd8f06f718efcbb4b6fbf9ddcc34055
#
_cell.length_a   1.000
_cell.length_b   1.000
_cell.length_c   1.000
_cell.angle_alpha   90.00
_cell.angle_beta   90.00
_cell.angle_gamma   90.00
#
_symmetry.space_group_name_H-M   'P 1'
#
loop_
_entity.id
_entity.type
_entity.pdbx_description
1 polymer ?
#
loop_
_entity_poly.entity_id
_entity_poly.type
_entity_poly.pdbx_seq_one_letter_code
_entity_poly.pdbx_strand_id
1 'polypeptide(L)'
;KWRTQVYDYTEVLPDGKKKKHMRSFTADTKKESEYLASQFAFTKKSTPTTAMTLIEGIDRYIETYSEVLSATTISGYKTIKDNAFKTVMNVPISKINSDIMQRAINEECKRKSDSRRCKGKPISSKTVVNEYGLVSTVIKKYSPGTISDVKLPTPAKVIHDISSPDVIFNMVKGTEIELPVLLAMWLSFTLSEIKGLTKSGSIKGDYIFIDQVTVTVDGKEIDKKIAKNDARNRMLLMPEYIKELIDKVTTDRLVTLSAKAVANRFTYMLKKNGLPHMSFHDLRHVNASVMAMLNVPDKYAMERGGWKTDKIMKGTYMQTYRAERIAVDQKIDDYFNNFIGKSSHESSHEK
;
A
#
# COMPACT_ATOMS: atom_id res chain seq x y z
N LYS A 1 37.75 -40.70 -17.27
CA LYS A 1 36.83 -39.74 -16.66
C LYS A 1 36.92 -39.79 -15.14
N TRP A 2 36.97 -38.60 -14.53
CA TRP A 2 37.02 -38.44 -13.07
C TRP A 2 35.66 -38.18 -12.52
N ARG A 3 35.29 -38.74 -11.37
CA ARG A 3 33.99 -38.63 -10.73
C ARG A 3 34.13 -38.14 -9.31
N THR A 4 33.53 -37.02 -8.98
CA THR A 4 33.48 -36.44 -7.63
C THR A 4 32.05 -36.52 -7.11
N GLN A 5 31.85 -36.97 -5.88
CA GLN A 5 30.56 -37.08 -5.22
C GLN A 5 30.44 -36.02 -4.14
N VAL A 6 29.29 -35.36 -4.10
CA VAL A 6 28.93 -34.38 -3.08
C VAL A 6 27.61 -34.77 -2.43
N TYR A 7 27.52 -34.55 -1.16
CA TYR A 7 26.28 -34.75 -0.40
C TYR A 7 25.14 -33.89 -0.99
N ASP A 8 24.01 -34.54 -1.30
CA ASP A 8 22.83 -33.84 -1.87
C ASP A 8 21.77 -33.59 -0.78
N TYR A 9 21.10 -34.59 -0.25
CA TYR A 9 20.12 -34.43 0.81
C TYR A 9 20.02 -35.70 1.68
N THR A 10 19.34 -35.55 2.82
CA THR A 10 19.00 -36.70 3.66
C THR A 10 17.50 -36.94 3.60
N GLU A 11 17.09 -38.10 3.17
CA GLU A 11 15.73 -38.58 3.21
C GLU A 11 15.47 -39.27 4.56
N VAL A 12 14.35 -38.92 5.18
CA VAL A 12 13.85 -39.63 6.36
C VAL A 12 12.83 -40.62 5.87
N LEU A 13 13.16 -41.89 5.98
CA LEU A 13 12.27 -42.97 5.57
C LEU A 13 11.09 -43.13 6.55
N PRO A 14 9.97 -43.80 6.15
CA PRO A 14 8.81 -44.00 7.02
C PRO A 14 9.12 -44.71 8.36
N ASP A 15 10.23 -45.46 8.40
CA ASP A 15 10.72 -46.15 9.60
C ASP A 15 11.62 -45.27 10.49
N GLY A 16 11.74 -43.98 10.19
CA GLY A 16 12.56 -42.99 10.92
C GLY A 16 14.06 -43.06 10.60
N LYS A 17 14.52 -43.97 9.75
CA LYS A 17 15.93 -44.02 9.32
C LYS A 17 16.27 -42.91 8.36
N LYS A 18 17.51 -42.42 8.45
CA LYS A 18 18.02 -41.35 7.59
C LYS A 18 18.90 -41.92 6.49
N LYS A 19 18.50 -41.73 5.23
CA LYS A 19 19.26 -42.11 4.03
C LYS A 19 19.90 -40.88 3.40
N LYS A 20 21.24 -40.88 3.29
CA LYS A 20 21.98 -39.82 2.62
C LYS A 20 22.01 -40.04 1.12
N HIS A 21 21.65 -39.06 0.35
CA HIS A 21 21.75 -39.04 -1.10
C HIS A 21 22.96 -38.23 -1.53
N MET A 22 23.76 -38.78 -2.45
CA MET A 22 24.97 -38.17 -2.99
C MET A 22 24.75 -37.87 -4.48
N ARG A 23 25.16 -36.70 -4.94
CA ARG A 23 25.16 -36.31 -6.34
C ARG A 23 26.56 -36.46 -6.91
N SER A 24 26.65 -37.06 -8.12
CA SER A 24 27.91 -37.32 -8.78
C SER A 24 28.15 -36.36 -9.93
N PHE A 25 29.37 -35.83 -10.01
CA PHE A 25 29.83 -34.98 -11.10
C PHE A 25 30.99 -35.68 -11.80
N THR A 26 30.87 -35.88 -13.11
CA THR A 26 31.86 -36.58 -13.93
C THR A 26 32.39 -35.61 -14.99
N ALA A 27 33.72 -35.51 -15.07
CA ALA A 27 34.41 -34.68 -16.07
C ALA A 27 35.67 -35.39 -16.58
N ASP A 28 36.30 -34.84 -17.61
CA ASP A 28 37.48 -35.45 -18.19
C ASP A 28 38.74 -35.22 -17.35
N THR A 29 38.78 -34.17 -16.51
CA THR A 29 39.86 -33.92 -15.57
C THR A 29 39.35 -33.95 -14.12
N LYS A 30 40.24 -34.28 -13.19
CA LYS A 30 39.95 -34.30 -11.75
C LYS A 30 39.54 -32.89 -11.26
N LYS A 31 40.28 -31.85 -11.67
CA LYS A 31 40.02 -30.46 -11.29
C LYS A 31 38.63 -30.00 -11.73
N GLU A 32 38.19 -30.37 -12.92
CA GLU A 32 36.90 -29.99 -13.45
C GLU A 32 35.76 -30.71 -12.71
N SER A 33 35.90 -32.01 -12.40
CA SER A 33 34.88 -32.72 -11.59
C SER A 33 34.76 -32.17 -10.17
N GLU A 34 35.90 -31.78 -9.56
CA GLU A 34 35.95 -31.12 -8.24
C GLU A 34 35.36 -29.69 -8.29
N TYR A 35 35.61 -28.95 -9.36
CA TYR A 35 35.04 -27.62 -9.58
C TYR A 35 33.51 -27.68 -9.70
N LEU A 36 32.97 -28.56 -10.50
CA LEU A 36 31.52 -28.78 -10.65
C LEU A 36 30.88 -29.20 -9.31
N ALA A 37 31.56 -30.07 -8.58
CA ALA A 37 31.14 -30.53 -7.27
C ALA A 37 31.14 -29.40 -6.23
N SER A 38 32.16 -28.53 -6.24
CA SER A 38 32.28 -27.38 -5.34
C SER A 38 31.27 -26.29 -5.67
N GLN A 39 31.01 -26.00 -6.95
CA GLN A 39 29.96 -25.09 -7.36
C GLN A 39 28.58 -25.56 -6.86
N PHE A 40 28.27 -26.84 -7.01
CA PHE A 40 27.04 -27.41 -6.48
C PHE A 40 26.95 -27.29 -4.95
N ALA A 41 28.04 -27.62 -4.23
CA ALA A 41 28.09 -27.48 -2.78
C ALA A 41 27.94 -26.03 -2.32
N PHE A 42 28.52 -25.07 -3.05
CA PHE A 42 28.42 -23.65 -2.76
C PHE A 42 26.99 -23.12 -3.01
N THR A 43 26.39 -23.49 -4.15
CA THR A 43 25.00 -23.13 -4.45
C THR A 43 24.03 -23.73 -3.43
N LYS A 44 24.39 -24.90 -2.87
CA LYS A 44 23.59 -25.63 -1.91
C LYS A 44 23.71 -25.13 -0.47
N LYS A 45 24.81 -24.50 -0.07
CA LYS A 45 24.94 -23.86 1.27
C LYS A 45 23.86 -22.80 1.52
N SER A 46 23.18 -22.36 0.48
CA SER A 46 22.04 -21.43 0.54
C SER A 46 20.66 -22.11 0.64
N THR A 47 20.57 -23.45 0.59
CA THR A 47 19.28 -24.17 0.61
C THR A 47 19.10 -24.97 1.89
N PRO A 48 18.10 -24.67 2.74
CA PRO A 48 17.81 -25.46 3.94
C PRO A 48 17.40 -26.88 3.60
N THR A 49 17.98 -27.86 4.28
CA THR A 49 17.85 -29.31 4.03
C THR A 49 16.55 -29.94 4.53
N THR A 50 15.62 -29.18 5.08
CA THR A 50 14.28 -29.62 5.46
C THR A 50 13.26 -29.09 4.45
N ALA A 51 12.27 -29.88 4.14
CA ALA A 51 11.19 -29.53 3.24
C ALA A 51 10.28 -28.45 3.86
N MET A 52 10.86 -27.26 4.10
CA MET A 52 10.18 -26.10 4.68
C MET A 52 8.94 -25.76 3.87
N THR A 53 7.80 -25.77 4.51
CA THR A 53 6.52 -25.37 3.89
C THR A 53 6.45 -23.83 3.71
N LEU A 54 5.52 -23.37 2.89
CA LEU A 54 5.34 -21.94 2.68
C LEU A 54 4.96 -21.22 3.98
N ILE A 55 4.12 -21.81 4.82
CA ILE A 55 3.73 -21.24 6.11
C ILE A 55 4.94 -21.08 7.05
N GLU A 56 5.80 -22.09 7.15
CA GLU A 56 7.05 -22.02 7.94
C GLU A 56 8.02 -21.00 7.35
N GLY A 57 8.06 -20.89 6.01
CA GLY A 57 8.86 -19.86 5.33
C GLY A 57 8.38 -18.44 5.65
N ILE A 58 7.07 -18.21 5.71
CA ILE A 58 6.51 -16.91 6.11
C ILE A 58 6.86 -16.60 7.57
N ASP A 59 6.70 -17.57 8.49
CA ASP A 59 7.05 -17.37 9.90
C ASP A 59 8.53 -17.03 10.07
N ARG A 60 9.41 -17.79 9.42
CA ARG A 60 10.84 -17.53 9.42
C ARG A 60 11.21 -16.18 8.78
N TYR A 61 10.48 -15.77 7.74
CA TYR A 61 10.66 -14.45 7.12
C TYR A 61 10.29 -13.34 8.10
N ILE A 62 9.16 -13.46 8.78
CA ILE A 62 8.71 -12.48 9.79
C ILE A 62 9.74 -12.40 10.92
N GLU A 63 10.18 -13.53 11.46
CA GLU A 63 11.19 -13.59 12.54
C GLU A 63 12.50 -12.93 12.10
N THR A 64 13.02 -13.30 10.91
CA THR A 64 14.29 -12.77 10.38
C THR A 64 14.28 -11.26 10.24
N TYR A 65 13.15 -10.68 9.91
CA TYR A 65 13.01 -9.24 9.64
C TYR A 65 12.20 -8.48 10.70
N SER A 66 11.96 -9.07 11.86
CA SER A 66 11.12 -8.49 12.93
C SER A 66 11.53 -7.08 13.34
N GLU A 67 12.85 -6.82 13.41
CA GLU A 67 13.38 -5.51 13.80
C GLU A 67 13.33 -4.46 12.68
N VAL A 68 13.20 -4.88 11.42
CA VAL A 68 13.19 -3.98 10.25
C VAL A 68 11.77 -3.72 9.76
N LEU A 69 10.89 -4.72 9.86
CA LEU A 69 9.50 -4.61 9.45
C LEU A 69 8.68 -3.80 10.46
N SER A 70 7.77 -2.98 9.94
CA SER A 70 6.83 -2.29 10.83
C SER A 70 5.85 -3.28 11.48
N ALA A 71 5.39 -2.98 12.69
CA ALA A 71 4.40 -3.80 13.39
C ALA A 71 3.11 -4.02 12.58
N THR A 72 2.67 -3.01 11.82
CA THR A 72 1.53 -3.12 10.89
C THR A 72 1.81 -4.06 9.73
N THR A 73 3.05 -4.08 9.21
CA THR A 73 3.47 -5.02 8.15
C THR A 73 3.46 -6.45 8.67
N ILE A 74 3.99 -6.67 9.87
CA ILE A 74 4.01 -8.00 10.52
C ILE A 74 2.58 -8.51 10.75
N SER A 75 1.69 -7.67 11.30
CA SER A 75 0.28 -8.03 11.48
C SER A 75 -0.41 -8.35 10.16
N GLY A 76 -0.13 -7.58 9.10
CA GLY A 76 -0.61 -7.86 7.74
C GLY A 76 -0.09 -9.21 7.20
N TYR A 77 1.18 -9.52 7.40
CA TYR A 77 1.76 -10.81 6.98
C TYR A 77 1.16 -12.01 7.72
N LYS A 78 0.91 -11.88 9.03
CA LYS A 78 0.18 -12.90 9.81
C LYS A 78 -1.23 -13.10 9.24
N THR A 79 -1.94 -12.02 8.94
CA THR A 79 -3.28 -12.10 8.33
C THR A 79 -3.25 -12.83 6.97
N ILE A 80 -2.25 -12.56 6.11
CA ILE A 80 -2.07 -13.24 4.83
C ILE A 80 -1.80 -14.73 5.06
N LYS A 81 -0.88 -15.07 5.97
CA LYS A 81 -0.55 -16.45 6.34
C LYS A 81 -1.80 -17.24 6.75
N ASP A 82 -2.65 -16.61 7.55
CA ASP A 82 -3.82 -17.27 8.14
C ASP A 82 -5.02 -17.38 7.16
N ASN A 83 -5.11 -16.52 6.14
CA ASN A 83 -6.32 -16.42 5.32
C ASN A 83 -6.12 -16.60 3.82
N ALA A 84 -4.92 -16.38 3.27
CA ALA A 84 -4.67 -16.41 1.84
C ALA A 84 -3.93 -17.67 1.40
N PHE A 85 -4.02 -18.00 0.12
CA PHE A 85 -3.25 -19.06 -0.54
C PHE A 85 -3.25 -20.42 0.19
N LYS A 86 -4.35 -20.77 0.82
CA LYS A 86 -4.47 -21.97 1.68
C LYS A 86 -4.07 -23.28 0.98
N THR A 87 -4.25 -23.36 -0.32
CA THR A 87 -3.92 -24.53 -1.13
C THR A 87 -2.42 -24.82 -1.21
N VAL A 88 -1.58 -23.80 -1.00
CA VAL A 88 -0.11 -23.93 -1.09
C VAL A 88 0.62 -23.66 0.23
N MET A 89 -0.07 -23.21 1.28
CA MET A 89 0.56 -22.89 2.56
C MET A 89 1.31 -24.06 3.20
N ASN A 90 0.77 -25.28 3.08
CA ASN A 90 1.38 -26.48 3.62
C ASN A 90 2.25 -27.23 2.59
N VAL A 91 2.44 -26.67 1.39
CA VAL A 91 3.30 -27.25 0.37
C VAL A 91 4.75 -26.85 0.61
N PRO A 92 5.72 -27.78 0.53
CA PRO A 92 7.13 -27.43 0.57
C PRO A 92 7.50 -26.40 -0.49
N ILE A 93 8.20 -25.31 -0.10
CA ILE A 93 8.52 -24.19 -0.99
C ILE A 93 9.26 -24.68 -2.24
N SER A 94 10.16 -25.66 -2.11
CA SER A 94 10.92 -26.26 -3.22
C SER A 94 10.06 -27.01 -4.24
N LYS A 95 8.82 -27.35 -3.89
CA LYS A 95 7.87 -28.04 -4.78
C LYS A 95 6.87 -27.07 -5.44
N ILE A 96 6.85 -25.79 -5.02
CA ILE A 96 5.95 -24.79 -5.59
C ILE A 96 6.60 -24.26 -6.87
N ASN A 97 6.14 -24.73 -8.03
CA ASN A 97 6.53 -24.22 -9.34
C ASN A 97 5.51 -23.21 -9.88
N SER A 98 5.77 -22.64 -11.06
CA SER A 98 4.90 -21.64 -11.70
C SER A 98 3.48 -22.14 -11.92
N ASP A 99 3.29 -23.42 -12.32
CA ASP A 99 1.97 -23.99 -12.58
C ASP A 99 1.16 -24.14 -11.30
N ILE A 100 1.78 -24.65 -10.23
CA ILE A 100 1.14 -24.77 -8.91
C ILE A 100 0.76 -23.39 -8.39
N MET A 101 1.66 -22.41 -8.53
CA MET A 101 1.38 -21.04 -8.09
C MET A 101 0.27 -20.40 -8.93
N GLN A 102 0.25 -20.60 -10.25
CA GLN A 102 -0.81 -20.07 -11.10
C GLN A 102 -2.18 -20.64 -10.72
N ARG A 103 -2.26 -21.94 -10.41
CA ARG A 103 -3.50 -22.57 -9.90
C ARG A 103 -3.91 -21.93 -8.57
N ALA A 104 -2.97 -21.75 -7.64
CA ALA A 104 -3.24 -21.11 -6.37
C ALA A 104 -3.74 -19.66 -6.53
N ILE A 105 -3.18 -18.88 -7.46
CA ILE A 105 -3.66 -17.53 -7.79
C ILE A 105 -5.09 -17.59 -8.34
N ASN A 106 -5.39 -18.55 -9.24
CA ASN A 106 -6.72 -18.71 -9.80
C ASN A 106 -7.77 -19.06 -8.72
N GLU A 107 -7.40 -19.93 -7.76
CA GLU A 107 -8.28 -20.23 -6.61
C GLU A 107 -8.44 -19.02 -5.69
N GLU A 108 -7.37 -18.27 -5.46
CA GLU A 108 -7.42 -17.05 -4.66
C GLU A 108 -8.34 -16.00 -5.28
N CYS A 109 -8.39 -15.87 -6.60
CA CYS A 109 -9.32 -14.99 -7.31
C CYS A 109 -10.81 -15.36 -7.09
N LYS A 110 -11.10 -16.62 -6.79
CA LYS A 110 -12.47 -17.11 -6.49
C LYS A 110 -12.81 -17.02 -5.00
N ARG A 111 -11.82 -16.81 -4.14
CA ARG A 111 -12.01 -16.72 -2.68
C ARG A 111 -13.01 -15.63 -2.32
N LYS A 112 -13.92 -15.95 -1.43
CA LYS A 112 -14.90 -15.00 -0.90
C LYS A 112 -14.39 -14.35 0.36
N SER A 113 -14.72 -13.08 0.54
CA SER A 113 -14.35 -12.30 1.71
C SER A 113 -15.21 -12.69 2.93
N ASP A 114 -14.56 -12.90 4.08
CA ASP A 114 -15.21 -13.10 5.36
C ASP A 114 -15.44 -11.78 6.13
N SER A 115 -14.96 -10.65 5.58
CA SER A 115 -15.13 -9.35 6.22
C SER A 115 -16.60 -8.95 6.29
N ARG A 116 -17.03 -8.34 7.39
CA ARG A 116 -18.43 -7.91 7.59
C ARG A 116 -18.98 -7.05 6.44
N ARG A 117 -18.14 -6.21 5.80
CA ARG A 117 -18.56 -5.30 4.71
C ARG A 117 -18.73 -6.01 3.38
N CYS A 118 -17.96 -7.08 3.14
CA CYS A 118 -17.88 -7.75 1.84
C CYS A 118 -18.13 -9.26 1.95
N LYS A 119 -18.80 -9.71 3.02
CA LYS A 119 -19.05 -11.14 3.26
C LYS A 119 -19.70 -11.80 2.06
N GLY A 120 -19.09 -12.88 1.59
CA GLY A 120 -19.55 -13.64 0.45
C GLY A 120 -19.24 -13.05 -0.93
N LYS A 121 -18.71 -11.82 -1.03
CA LYS A 121 -18.22 -11.25 -2.31
C LYS A 121 -16.82 -11.74 -2.61
N PRO A 122 -16.44 -11.93 -3.89
CA PRO A 122 -15.06 -12.23 -4.26
C PRO A 122 -14.09 -11.15 -3.71
N ILE A 123 -12.90 -11.56 -3.31
CA ILE A 123 -11.85 -10.60 -2.93
C ILE A 123 -11.40 -9.80 -4.15
N SER A 124 -10.89 -8.58 -3.92
CA SER A 124 -10.46 -7.73 -5.03
C SER A 124 -9.16 -8.23 -5.67
N SER A 125 -9.00 -8.00 -6.99
CA SER A 125 -7.74 -8.27 -7.69
C SER A 125 -6.55 -7.61 -6.99
N LYS A 126 -6.73 -6.40 -6.41
CA LYS A 126 -5.70 -5.71 -5.65
C LYS A 126 -5.29 -6.48 -4.39
N THR A 127 -6.24 -7.11 -3.71
CA THR A 127 -5.96 -7.95 -2.53
C THR A 127 -5.12 -9.16 -2.93
N VAL A 128 -5.50 -9.88 -3.99
CA VAL A 128 -4.74 -11.03 -4.52
C VAL A 128 -3.29 -10.62 -4.86
N VAL A 129 -3.11 -9.50 -5.56
CA VAL A 129 -1.77 -8.98 -5.92
C VAL A 129 -0.94 -8.66 -4.69
N ASN A 130 -1.52 -8.05 -3.67
CA ASN A 130 -0.82 -7.70 -2.42
C ASN A 130 -0.43 -8.96 -1.63
N GLU A 131 -1.32 -9.93 -1.52
CA GLU A 131 -1.08 -11.21 -0.84
C GLU A 131 0.00 -12.02 -1.56
N TYR A 132 -0.06 -12.09 -2.90
CA TYR A 132 0.98 -12.71 -3.72
C TYR A 132 2.35 -12.04 -3.53
N GLY A 133 2.38 -10.73 -3.29
CA GLY A 133 3.62 -9.98 -3.01
C GLY A 133 4.42 -10.59 -1.86
N LEU A 134 3.79 -10.95 -0.74
CA LEU A 134 4.45 -11.66 0.37
C LEU A 134 4.88 -13.06 -0.06
N VAL A 135 3.96 -13.86 -0.62
CA VAL A 135 4.19 -15.25 -1.02
C VAL A 135 5.37 -15.35 -1.97
N SER A 136 5.39 -14.52 -3.02
CA SER A 136 6.49 -14.52 -4.01
C SER A 136 7.83 -14.09 -3.40
N THR A 137 7.81 -13.15 -2.46
CA THR A 137 9.02 -12.69 -1.74
C THR A 137 9.63 -13.82 -0.91
N VAL A 138 8.80 -14.55 -0.18
CA VAL A 138 9.21 -15.69 0.64
C VAL A 138 9.76 -16.82 -0.23
N ILE A 139 9.05 -17.17 -1.32
CA ILE A 139 9.50 -18.22 -2.23
C ILE A 139 10.82 -17.83 -2.90
N LYS A 140 10.95 -16.61 -3.41
CA LYS A 140 12.21 -16.12 -4.01
C LYS A 140 13.38 -16.16 -3.03
N LYS A 141 13.13 -15.92 -1.74
CA LYS A 141 14.18 -15.96 -0.71
C LYS A 141 14.65 -17.39 -0.42
N TYR A 142 13.72 -18.33 -0.26
CA TYR A 142 14.05 -19.67 0.23
C TYR A 142 14.14 -20.74 -0.86
N SER A 143 13.65 -20.47 -2.06
CA SER A 143 13.75 -21.33 -3.22
C SER A 143 13.82 -20.49 -4.51
N PRO A 144 14.96 -19.79 -4.75
CA PRO A 144 15.13 -18.91 -5.91
C PRO A 144 15.00 -19.73 -7.21
N GLY A 145 14.31 -19.15 -8.20
CA GLY A 145 14.17 -19.76 -9.53
C GLY A 145 13.04 -20.77 -9.68
N THR A 146 12.29 -21.11 -8.62
CA THR A 146 11.16 -22.06 -8.74
C THR A 146 9.91 -21.45 -9.37
N ILE A 147 9.71 -20.15 -9.23
CA ILE A 147 8.61 -19.41 -9.85
C ILE A 147 9.20 -18.36 -10.78
N SER A 148 8.88 -18.42 -12.06
CA SER A 148 9.32 -17.45 -13.06
C SER A 148 8.14 -16.65 -13.62
N ASP A 149 7.14 -17.28 -14.17
CA ASP A 149 6.18 -16.62 -15.05
C ASP A 149 4.73 -16.92 -14.60
N VAL A 150 4.18 -16.06 -13.74
CA VAL A 150 2.79 -16.15 -13.30
C VAL A 150 2.02 -14.89 -13.70
N LYS A 151 0.76 -15.08 -14.10
CA LYS A 151 -0.14 -13.98 -14.45
C LYS A 151 -1.00 -13.60 -13.25
N LEU A 152 -0.94 -12.33 -12.88
CA LEU A 152 -1.75 -11.77 -11.80
C LEU A 152 -3.02 -11.11 -12.36
N PRO A 153 -4.11 -11.08 -11.58
CA PRO A 153 -5.29 -10.35 -11.99
C PRO A 153 -5.00 -8.85 -12.01
N THR A 154 -5.54 -8.15 -13.02
CA THR A 154 -5.39 -6.70 -13.14
C THR A 154 -6.33 -6.00 -12.16
N PRO A 155 -5.83 -5.18 -11.23
CA PRO A 155 -6.69 -4.37 -10.36
C PRO A 155 -7.52 -3.38 -11.17
N ALA A 156 -8.82 -3.36 -10.95
CA ALA A 156 -9.68 -2.32 -11.52
C ALA A 156 -9.29 -0.95 -10.98
N LYS A 157 -9.24 0.06 -11.86
CA LYS A 157 -9.08 1.45 -11.46
C LYS A 157 -10.41 1.93 -10.88
N VAL A 158 -10.43 2.21 -9.58
CA VAL A 158 -11.60 2.79 -8.92
C VAL A 158 -11.49 4.30 -9.02
N ILE A 159 -12.46 4.93 -9.68
CA ILE A 159 -12.62 6.39 -9.67
C ILE A 159 -13.57 6.69 -8.52
N HIS A 160 -13.09 7.46 -7.54
CA HIS A 160 -13.90 7.92 -6.43
C HIS A 160 -14.55 9.26 -6.83
N ASP A 161 -15.84 9.38 -6.60
CA ASP A 161 -16.52 10.66 -6.68
C ASP A 161 -16.24 11.41 -5.36
N ILE A 162 -15.47 12.50 -5.42
CA ILE A 162 -15.08 13.26 -4.23
C ILE A 162 -15.92 14.53 -4.13
N SER A 163 -16.46 14.78 -2.94
CA SER A 163 -17.19 16.02 -2.64
C SER A 163 -16.25 17.23 -2.58
N SER A 164 -16.75 18.40 -2.96
CA SER A 164 -15.97 19.64 -2.90
C SER A 164 -15.63 20.05 -1.45
N PRO A 165 -14.57 20.84 -1.25
CA PRO A 165 -14.11 21.24 0.09
C PRO A 165 -15.16 21.99 0.90
N ASP A 166 -15.95 22.84 0.27
CA ASP A 166 -17.00 23.64 0.91
C ASP A 166 -18.14 22.74 1.44
N VAL A 167 -18.55 21.75 0.67
CA VAL A 167 -19.57 20.77 1.09
C VAL A 167 -19.08 19.97 2.30
N ILE A 168 -17.81 19.50 2.27
CA ILE A 168 -17.22 18.76 3.39
C ILE A 168 -17.09 19.66 4.62
N PHE A 169 -16.62 20.90 4.44
CA PHE A 169 -16.49 21.87 5.53
C PHE A 169 -17.83 22.10 6.21
N ASN A 170 -18.88 22.43 5.45
CA ASN A 170 -20.22 22.68 5.99
C ASN A 170 -20.79 21.45 6.70
N MET A 171 -20.50 20.26 6.22
CA MET A 171 -20.92 19.01 6.83
C MET A 171 -20.30 18.76 8.22
N VAL A 172 -19.03 19.14 8.42
CA VAL A 172 -18.29 18.79 9.66
C VAL A 172 -18.20 19.95 10.64
N LYS A 173 -18.54 21.18 10.25
CA LYS A 173 -18.45 22.38 11.07
C LYS A 173 -19.21 22.22 12.38
N GLY A 174 -18.57 22.51 13.51
CA GLY A 174 -19.13 22.39 14.85
C GLY A 174 -19.24 20.97 15.37
N THR A 175 -18.74 19.97 14.66
CA THR A 175 -18.76 18.56 15.11
C THR A 175 -17.43 18.15 15.74
N GLU A 176 -17.43 17.04 16.49
CA GLU A 176 -16.23 16.48 17.12
C GLU A 176 -15.16 15.98 16.12
N ILE A 177 -15.52 15.80 14.82
CA ILE A 177 -14.59 15.40 13.77
C ILE A 177 -14.18 16.56 12.86
N GLU A 178 -14.56 17.79 13.17
CA GLU A 178 -14.19 18.98 12.40
C GLU A 178 -12.67 19.10 12.30
N LEU A 179 -11.99 19.16 13.43
CA LEU A 179 -10.52 19.30 13.45
C LEU A 179 -9.81 18.19 12.67
N PRO A 180 -10.03 16.89 12.92
CA PRO A 180 -9.34 15.84 12.15
C PRO A 180 -9.67 15.86 10.66
N VAL A 181 -10.89 16.21 10.25
CA VAL A 181 -11.25 16.33 8.83
C VAL A 181 -10.53 17.50 8.17
N LEU A 182 -10.47 18.66 8.81
CA LEU A 182 -9.76 19.82 8.26
C LEU A 182 -8.25 19.61 8.21
N LEU A 183 -7.64 18.96 9.20
CA LEU A 183 -6.23 18.56 9.14
C LEU A 183 -5.93 17.66 7.94
N ALA A 184 -6.84 16.73 7.61
CA ALA A 184 -6.69 15.87 6.43
C ALA A 184 -6.94 16.62 5.12
N MET A 185 -8.03 17.38 5.04
CA MET A 185 -8.48 18.06 3.83
C MET A 185 -7.63 19.30 3.52
N TRP A 186 -7.30 20.10 4.51
CA TRP A 186 -6.59 21.37 4.29
C TRP A 186 -5.07 21.24 4.36
N LEU A 187 -4.55 20.41 5.28
CA LEU A 187 -3.12 20.22 5.46
C LEU A 187 -2.59 18.89 4.90
N SER A 188 -3.44 18.10 4.25
CA SER A 188 -3.05 16.82 3.62
C SER A 188 -2.48 15.79 4.61
N PHE A 189 -2.94 15.78 5.87
CA PHE A 189 -2.47 14.82 6.86
C PHE A 189 -3.17 13.47 6.72
N THR A 190 -2.42 12.39 6.92
CA THR A 190 -3.00 11.06 7.07
C THR A 190 -3.61 10.90 8.46
N LEU A 191 -4.57 9.99 8.60
CA LEU A 191 -5.20 9.75 9.91
C LEU A 191 -4.20 9.30 10.98
N SER A 192 -3.16 8.56 10.60
CA SER A 192 -2.07 8.16 11.52
C SER A 192 -1.22 9.35 11.99
N GLU A 193 -0.96 10.30 11.11
CA GLU A 193 -0.28 11.56 11.45
C GLU A 193 -1.14 12.38 12.40
N ILE A 194 -2.42 12.58 12.07
CA ILE A 194 -3.39 13.32 12.90
C ILE A 194 -3.47 12.72 14.31
N LYS A 195 -3.52 11.42 14.42
CA LYS A 195 -3.54 10.72 15.71
C LYS A 195 -2.22 10.88 16.50
N GLY A 196 -1.11 11.13 15.82
CA GLY A 196 0.19 11.39 16.44
C GLY A 196 0.34 12.81 16.98
N LEU A 197 -0.49 13.79 16.56
CA LEU A 197 -0.33 15.20 16.94
C LEU A 197 -0.61 15.46 18.41
N THR A 198 0.26 16.24 19.02
CA THR A 198 0.11 16.76 20.40
C THR A 198 0.32 18.26 20.45
N LYS A 199 -0.28 18.94 21.43
CA LYS A 199 -0.02 20.38 21.65
C LYS A 199 1.45 20.63 21.98
N SER A 200 1.99 19.87 22.90
CA SER A 200 3.35 20.06 23.42
C SER A 200 4.44 19.74 22.39
N GLY A 201 4.24 18.70 21.55
CA GLY A 201 5.25 18.23 20.59
C GLY A 201 5.11 18.79 19.19
N SER A 202 3.85 18.92 18.72
CA SER A 202 3.59 19.20 17.31
C SER A 202 3.34 20.68 17.00
N ILE A 203 3.02 21.53 18.00
CA ILE A 203 2.72 22.94 17.77
C ILE A 203 3.92 23.80 18.18
N LYS A 204 4.41 24.65 17.27
CA LYS A 204 5.50 25.59 17.52
C LYS A 204 5.20 26.94 16.87
N GLY A 205 4.67 27.88 17.66
CA GLY A 205 4.17 29.13 17.13
C GLY A 205 3.07 28.92 16.11
N ASP A 206 3.22 29.49 14.93
CA ASP A 206 2.25 29.37 13.85
C ASP A 206 2.43 28.11 12.98
N TYR A 207 3.29 27.18 13.39
CA TYR A 207 3.60 25.99 12.61
C TYR A 207 3.15 24.71 13.32
N ILE A 208 2.70 23.74 12.51
CA ILE A 208 2.40 22.38 12.93
C ILE A 208 3.43 21.40 12.35
N PHE A 209 3.99 20.56 13.21
CA PHE A 209 5.04 19.61 12.89
C PHE A 209 4.48 18.19 12.89
N ILE A 210 4.92 17.38 11.93
CA ILE A 210 4.65 15.95 11.88
C ILE A 210 5.97 15.20 12.04
N ASP A 211 6.27 14.81 13.26
CA ASP A 211 7.47 14.04 13.62
C ASP A 211 7.14 12.65 14.15
N GLN A 212 5.86 12.37 14.39
CA GLN A 212 5.38 11.07 14.84
C GLN A 212 4.03 10.70 14.21
N VAL A 213 3.74 9.41 14.22
CA VAL A 213 2.45 8.84 13.83
C VAL A 213 1.95 7.89 14.90
N THR A 214 0.63 7.77 15.05
CA THR A 214 0.02 6.71 15.85
C THR A 214 -0.62 5.70 14.93
N VAL A 215 -0.21 4.44 15.05
CA VAL A 215 -0.77 3.31 14.30
C VAL A 215 -1.50 2.37 15.23
N THR A 216 -2.55 1.71 14.73
CA THR A 216 -3.27 0.68 15.50
C THR A 216 -2.81 -0.70 15.05
N VAL A 217 -2.29 -1.49 15.99
CA VAL A 217 -1.89 -2.88 15.76
C VAL A 217 -2.57 -3.74 16.81
N ASP A 218 -3.31 -4.75 16.38
CA ASP A 218 -4.04 -5.68 17.25
C ASP A 218 -4.92 -4.95 18.30
N GLY A 219 -5.56 -3.86 17.87
CA GLY A 219 -6.46 -3.04 18.71
C GLY A 219 -5.76 -2.05 19.63
N LYS A 220 -4.43 -2.02 19.68
CA LYS A 220 -3.64 -1.08 20.51
C LYS A 220 -3.06 0.04 19.65
N GLU A 221 -3.13 1.26 20.17
CA GLU A 221 -2.47 2.42 19.54
C GLU A 221 -0.99 2.44 19.96
N ILE A 222 -0.11 2.58 18.97
CA ILE A 222 1.35 2.62 19.14
C ILE A 222 1.87 3.88 18.47
N ASP A 223 2.59 4.71 19.23
CA ASP A 223 3.27 5.87 18.71
C ASP A 223 4.61 5.50 18.08
N LYS A 224 4.87 6.04 16.91
CA LYS A 224 6.08 5.81 16.15
C LYS A 224 6.65 7.13 15.64
N LYS A 225 7.89 7.44 16.00
CA LYS A 225 8.61 8.58 15.44
C LYS A 225 8.87 8.39 13.95
N ILE A 226 8.80 9.48 13.20
CA ILE A 226 9.16 9.54 11.78
C ILE A 226 10.64 9.95 11.70
N ALA A 227 11.41 9.26 10.85
CA ALA A 227 12.81 9.63 10.63
C ALA A 227 12.93 11.04 10.04
N LYS A 228 13.94 11.82 10.45
CA LYS A 228 14.13 13.21 10.02
C LYS A 228 14.23 13.38 8.51
N ASN A 229 14.75 12.39 7.81
CA ASN A 229 14.91 12.38 6.35
C ASN A 229 13.71 11.73 5.60
N ASP A 230 12.65 11.34 6.31
CA ASP A 230 11.41 10.84 5.68
C ASP A 230 10.59 12.03 5.17
N ALA A 231 10.09 11.97 3.94
CA ALA A 231 9.24 13.01 3.35
C ALA A 231 7.99 13.35 4.19
N ARG A 232 7.57 12.45 5.08
CA ARG A 232 6.45 12.69 6.01
C ARG A 232 6.82 13.56 7.20
N ASN A 233 8.13 13.66 7.54
CA ASN A 233 8.60 14.59 8.56
C ASN A 233 8.60 16.00 7.97
N ARG A 234 7.57 16.76 8.25
CA ARG A 234 7.35 18.06 7.64
C ARG A 234 6.72 19.06 8.60
N MET A 235 6.90 20.32 8.28
CA MET A 235 6.35 21.45 8.99
C MET A 235 5.45 22.25 8.05
N LEU A 236 4.26 22.61 8.50
CA LEU A 236 3.32 23.41 7.74
C LEU A 236 2.87 24.62 8.55
N LEU A 237 2.65 25.75 7.87
CA LEU A 237 1.99 26.92 8.46
C LEU A 237 0.53 26.55 8.74
N MET A 238 0.06 26.85 9.95
CA MET A 238 -1.32 26.60 10.34
C MET A 238 -2.23 27.72 9.81
N PRO A 239 -3.33 27.38 9.13
CA PRO A 239 -4.41 28.32 8.91
C PRO A 239 -5.02 28.78 10.24
N GLU A 240 -5.38 30.06 10.34
CA GLU A 240 -5.91 30.66 11.58
C GLU A 240 -7.11 29.87 12.14
N TYR A 241 -8.03 29.49 11.27
CA TYR A 241 -9.19 28.69 11.67
C TYR A 241 -8.81 27.35 12.33
N ILE A 242 -7.78 26.68 11.82
CA ILE A 242 -7.28 25.41 12.42
C ILE A 242 -6.63 25.72 13.78
N LYS A 243 -5.92 26.82 13.91
CA LYS A 243 -5.31 27.26 15.16
C LYS A 243 -6.38 27.51 16.24
N GLU A 244 -7.45 28.23 15.90
CA GLU A 244 -8.60 28.44 16.78
C GLU A 244 -9.23 27.14 17.25
N LEU A 245 -9.33 26.13 16.37
CA LEU A 245 -9.84 24.81 16.74
C LEU A 245 -8.89 24.07 17.69
N ILE A 246 -7.59 24.15 17.45
CA ILE A 246 -6.56 23.54 18.30
C ILE A 246 -6.54 24.22 19.69
N ASP A 247 -6.71 25.52 19.76
CA ASP A 247 -6.72 26.27 21.03
C ASP A 247 -7.88 25.80 21.94
N LYS A 248 -9.02 25.44 21.36
CA LYS A 248 -10.18 24.89 22.07
C LYS A 248 -9.97 23.46 22.59
N VAL A 249 -8.96 22.73 22.11
CA VAL A 249 -8.66 21.38 22.62
C VAL A 249 -8.06 21.49 24.01
N THR A 250 -8.59 20.77 24.98
CA THR A 250 -8.13 20.82 26.39
C THR A 250 -7.08 19.76 26.71
N THR A 251 -6.90 18.77 25.87
CA THR A 251 -5.94 17.67 26.04
C THR A 251 -4.65 17.94 25.26
N ASP A 252 -3.54 17.29 25.66
CA ASP A 252 -2.30 17.35 24.89
C ASP A 252 -2.45 16.69 23.51
N ARG A 253 -3.10 15.54 23.42
CA ARG A 253 -3.50 14.94 22.14
C ARG A 253 -4.55 15.79 21.45
N LEU A 254 -4.28 16.21 20.20
CA LEU A 254 -5.22 17.03 19.42
C LEU A 254 -6.50 16.26 19.06
N VAL A 255 -6.40 14.96 18.86
CA VAL A 255 -7.54 14.08 18.52
C VAL A 255 -7.55 12.85 19.43
N THR A 256 -8.48 12.82 20.39
CA THR A 256 -8.63 11.72 21.37
C THR A 256 -9.41 10.54 20.82
N LEU A 257 -10.32 10.77 19.86
CA LEU A 257 -11.07 9.69 19.19
C LEU A 257 -10.14 8.70 18.52
N SER A 258 -10.46 7.39 18.62
CA SER A 258 -9.71 6.38 17.87
C SER A 258 -9.80 6.61 16.36
N ALA A 259 -8.77 6.19 15.61
CA ALA A 259 -8.75 6.31 14.16
C ALA A 259 -10.00 5.70 13.50
N LYS A 260 -10.45 4.55 14.02
CA LYS A 260 -11.68 3.88 13.55
C LYS A 260 -12.93 4.70 13.84
N ALA A 261 -13.01 5.34 15.01
CA ALA A 261 -14.14 6.19 15.38
C ALA A 261 -14.24 7.41 14.46
N VAL A 262 -13.14 8.11 14.22
CA VAL A 262 -13.09 9.25 13.28
C VAL A 262 -13.55 8.82 11.88
N ALA A 263 -12.99 7.76 11.33
CA ALA A 263 -13.35 7.27 9.99
C ALA A 263 -14.82 6.84 9.89
N ASN A 264 -15.35 6.16 10.91
CA ASN A 264 -16.75 5.74 10.94
C ASN A 264 -17.71 6.92 11.04
N ARG A 265 -17.41 7.93 11.89
CA ARG A 265 -18.22 9.14 12.00
C ARG A 265 -18.22 9.94 10.70
N PHE A 266 -17.07 10.07 10.05
CA PHE A 266 -16.97 10.70 8.73
C PHE A 266 -17.87 9.99 7.69
N THR A 267 -17.76 8.67 7.59
CA THR A 267 -18.61 7.87 6.68
C THR A 267 -20.10 8.00 7.01
N TYR A 268 -20.44 8.02 8.30
CA TYR A 268 -21.82 8.22 8.74
C TYR A 268 -22.37 9.58 8.34
N MET A 269 -21.57 10.64 8.51
CA MET A 269 -21.98 12.00 8.13
C MET A 269 -22.17 12.15 6.63
N LEU A 270 -21.29 11.59 5.80
CA LEU A 270 -21.50 11.54 4.36
C LEU A 270 -22.85 10.90 4.01
N LYS A 271 -23.12 9.74 4.57
CA LYS A 271 -24.39 9.02 4.35
C LYS A 271 -25.59 9.84 4.80
N LYS A 272 -25.51 10.46 6.00
CA LYS A 272 -26.58 11.29 6.56
C LYS A 272 -26.92 12.50 5.67
N ASN A 273 -25.92 13.07 5.01
CA ASN A 273 -26.08 14.22 4.12
C ASN A 273 -26.28 13.83 2.64
N GLY A 274 -26.49 12.54 2.32
CA GLY A 274 -26.71 12.08 0.94
C GLY A 274 -25.52 12.25 0.01
N LEU A 275 -24.31 12.38 0.58
CA LEU A 275 -23.08 12.59 -0.19
C LEU A 275 -22.46 11.27 -0.65
N PRO A 276 -21.70 11.29 -1.76
CA PRO A 276 -20.98 10.12 -2.24
C PRO A 276 -20.10 9.51 -1.16
N HIS A 277 -19.93 8.18 -1.21
CA HIS A 277 -19.06 7.50 -0.27
C HIS A 277 -17.60 7.87 -0.49
N MET A 278 -16.98 8.44 0.53
CA MET A 278 -15.56 8.73 0.61
C MET A 278 -14.95 8.03 1.83
N SER A 279 -13.73 7.53 1.69
CA SER A 279 -12.92 7.13 2.85
C SER A 279 -12.31 8.38 3.50
N PHE A 280 -11.88 8.29 4.75
CA PHE A 280 -11.15 9.40 5.39
C PHE A 280 -9.86 9.77 4.64
N HIS A 281 -9.23 8.81 3.97
CA HIS A 281 -8.03 9.06 3.17
C HIS A 281 -8.33 9.88 1.90
N ASP A 282 -9.55 9.84 1.39
CA ASP A 282 -9.94 10.62 0.21
C ASP A 282 -9.95 12.13 0.48
N LEU A 283 -10.00 12.57 1.75
CA LEU A 283 -9.78 13.97 2.13
C LEU A 283 -8.41 14.49 1.68
N ARG A 284 -7.42 13.63 1.68
CA ARG A 284 -6.10 13.95 1.15
C ARG A 284 -6.10 14.03 -0.38
N HIS A 285 -6.96 13.27 -1.06
CA HIS A 285 -7.21 13.42 -2.49
C HIS A 285 -7.92 14.75 -2.81
N VAL A 286 -8.84 15.18 -1.93
CA VAL A 286 -9.46 16.52 -2.01
C VAL A 286 -8.38 17.61 -1.99
N ASN A 287 -7.45 17.57 -1.02
CA ASN A 287 -6.34 18.53 -0.95
C ASN A 287 -5.47 18.52 -2.21
N ALA A 288 -5.11 17.32 -2.70
CA ALA A 288 -4.32 17.17 -3.91
C ALA A 288 -5.01 17.76 -5.14
N SER A 289 -6.33 17.57 -5.26
CA SER A 289 -7.14 18.16 -6.34
C SER A 289 -7.20 19.69 -6.26
N VAL A 290 -7.32 20.25 -5.05
CA VAL A 290 -7.24 21.72 -4.84
C VAL A 290 -5.88 22.26 -5.26
N MET A 291 -4.79 21.61 -4.88
CA MET A 291 -3.45 22.04 -5.29
C MET A 291 -3.25 21.99 -6.81
N ALA A 292 -3.80 20.95 -7.46
CA ALA A 292 -3.78 20.85 -8.92
C ALA A 292 -4.59 21.97 -9.59
N MET A 293 -5.79 22.28 -9.09
CA MET A 293 -6.65 23.37 -9.56
C MET A 293 -5.94 24.72 -9.43
N LEU A 294 -5.22 24.93 -8.33
CA LEU A 294 -4.44 26.15 -8.08
C LEU A 294 -3.09 26.17 -8.81
N ASN A 295 -2.79 25.18 -9.65
CA ASN A 295 -1.51 25.03 -10.36
C ASN A 295 -0.29 25.11 -9.44
N VAL A 296 -0.40 24.53 -8.22
CA VAL A 296 0.74 24.45 -7.29
C VAL A 296 1.83 23.58 -7.90
N PRO A 297 3.08 24.06 -8.03
CA PRO A 297 4.16 23.27 -8.59
C PRO A 297 4.36 21.94 -7.84
N ASP A 298 4.64 20.86 -8.58
CA ASP A 298 4.74 19.49 -8.07
C ASP A 298 5.64 19.37 -6.83
N LYS A 299 6.78 20.08 -6.83
CA LYS A 299 7.71 20.07 -5.70
C LYS A 299 7.05 20.52 -4.40
N TYR A 300 6.35 21.65 -4.42
CA TYR A 300 5.67 22.19 -3.24
C TYR A 300 4.48 21.33 -2.82
N ALA A 301 3.74 20.80 -3.79
CA ALA A 301 2.64 19.87 -3.52
C ALA A 301 3.16 18.59 -2.84
N MET A 302 4.27 18.03 -3.33
CA MET A 302 4.92 16.85 -2.73
C MET A 302 5.39 17.11 -1.30
N GLU A 303 6.06 18.23 -1.05
CA GLU A 303 6.52 18.63 0.28
C GLU A 303 5.33 18.81 1.24
N ARG A 304 4.31 19.54 0.82
CA ARG A 304 3.10 19.75 1.63
C ARG A 304 2.37 18.46 1.96
N GLY A 305 2.24 17.57 0.98
CA GLY A 305 1.58 16.29 1.17
C GLY A 305 2.48 15.19 1.75
N GLY A 306 3.81 15.36 1.78
CA GLY A 306 4.74 14.31 2.21
C GLY A 306 4.73 13.10 1.27
N TRP A 307 4.59 13.32 -0.04
CA TRP A 307 4.70 12.26 -1.06
C TRP A 307 6.16 12.07 -1.47
N LYS A 308 6.58 10.80 -1.53
CA LYS A 308 7.97 10.45 -1.91
C LYS A 308 8.25 10.61 -3.40
N THR A 309 7.22 10.48 -4.25
CA THR A 309 7.36 10.56 -5.70
C THR A 309 6.20 11.31 -6.34
N ASP A 310 6.47 11.97 -7.46
CA ASP A 310 5.47 12.63 -8.29
C ASP A 310 4.44 11.65 -8.87
N LYS A 311 4.85 10.42 -9.16
CA LYS A 311 3.96 9.36 -9.66
C LYS A 311 2.84 9.04 -8.65
N ILE A 312 3.17 8.95 -7.36
CA ILE A 312 2.18 8.71 -6.29
C ILE A 312 1.25 9.91 -6.19
N MET A 313 1.79 11.12 -6.21
CA MET A 313 1.03 12.36 -6.17
C MET A 313 0.09 12.48 -7.38
N LYS A 314 0.62 12.34 -8.60
CA LYS A 314 -0.17 12.42 -9.86
C LYS A 314 -1.24 11.35 -9.94
N GLY A 315 -0.98 10.15 -9.45
CA GLY A 315 -2.01 9.10 -9.31
C GLY A 315 -3.17 9.53 -8.41
N THR A 316 -2.91 10.42 -7.45
CA THR A 316 -3.92 11.04 -6.56
C THR A 316 -4.69 12.16 -7.27
N TYR A 317 -4.02 13.03 -8.04
CA TYR A 317 -4.65 14.14 -8.79
C TYR A 317 -5.60 13.71 -9.91
N MET A 318 -5.51 12.48 -10.39
CA MET A 318 -6.40 11.99 -11.46
C MET A 318 -7.88 11.88 -11.03
N GLN A 319 -8.17 12.20 -9.78
CA GLN A 319 -9.53 12.31 -9.23
C GLN A 319 -9.93 13.80 -9.14
N THR A 320 -10.11 14.45 -10.29
CA THR A 320 -10.62 15.82 -10.33
C THR A 320 -12.08 15.87 -9.95
N TYR A 321 -12.51 16.97 -9.34
CA TYR A 321 -13.93 17.23 -9.08
C TYR A 321 -14.73 17.15 -10.38
N ARG A 322 -15.92 16.57 -10.32
CA ARG A 322 -16.80 16.47 -11.50
C ARG A 322 -17.11 17.84 -12.09
N ALA A 323 -17.38 18.85 -11.24
CA ALA A 323 -17.63 20.22 -11.67
C ALA A 323 -16.42 20.85 -12.38
N GLU A 324 -15.22 20.66 -11.87
CA GLU A 324 -13.97 21.15 -12.48
C GLU A 324 -13.73 20.52 -13.86
N ARG A 325 -14.01 19.22 -13.98
CA ARG A 325 -13.87 18.51 -15.26
C ARG A 325 -14.82 19.10 -16.31
N ILE A 326 -16.09 19.32 -15.93
CA ILE A 326 -17.08 19.94 -16.80
C ILE A 326 -16.63 21.36 -17.20
N ALA A 327 -16.10 22.15 -16.27
CA ALA A 327 -15.62 23.50 -16.56
C ALA A 327 -14.42 23.52 -17.52
N VAL A 328 -13.52 22.53 -17.41
CA VAL A 328 -12.40 22.36 -18.37
C VAL A 328 -12.91 21.93 -19.73
N ASP A 329 -13.83 20.97 -19.78
CA ASP A 329 -14.43 20.51 -21.04
C ASP A 329 -15.15 21.68 -21.74
N GLN A 330 -15.92 22.50 -21.02
CA GLN A 330 -16.53 23.70 -21.55
C GLN A 330 -15.54 24.71 -22.13
N LYS A 331 -14.40 24.96 -21.43
CA LYS A 331 -13.36 25.86 -21.98
C LYS A 331 -12.74 25.32 -23.26
N ILE A 332 -12.58 24.01 -23.36
CA ILE A 332 -12.08 23.37 -24.58
C ILE A 332 -13.12 23.51 -25.70
N ASP A 333 -14.38 23.22 -25.41
CA ASP A 333 -15.48 23.34 -26.37
C ASP A 333 -15.63 24.79 -26.84
N ASP A 334 -15.59 25.79 -25.97
CA ASP A 334 -15.62 27.20 -26.29
C ASP A 334 -14.48 27.60 -27.23
N TYR A 335 -13.26 27.09 -26.98
CA TYR A 335 -12.12 27.32 -27.86
C TYR A 335 -12.39 26.83 -29.30
N PHE A 336 -12.84 25.59 -29.43
CA PHE A 336 -13.14 25.01 -30.76
C PHE A 336 -14.36 25.64 -31.41
N ASN A 337 -15.41 25.97 -30.68
CA ASN A 337 -16.60 26.67 -31.18
C ASN A 337 -16.23 28.06 -31.71
N ASN A 338 -15.37 28.81 -31.04
CA ASN A 338 -14.87 30.09 -31.54
C ASN A 338 -14.05 29.96 -32.83
N PHE A 339 -13.35 28.84 -33.02
CA PHE A 339 -12.63 28.53 -34.23
C PHE A 339 -13.57 28.21 -35.40
N ILE A 340 -14.58 27.38 -35.17
CA ILE A 340 -15.60 27.00 -36.16
C ILE A 340 -16.43 28.24 -36.56
N GLY A 341 -16.82 29.09 -35.58
CA GLY A 341 -17.57 30.33 -35.82
C GLY A 341 -16.82 31.34 -36.68
N LYS A 342 -15.51 31.44 -36.56
CA LYS A 342 -14.66 32.30 -37.44
C LYS A 342 -14.60 31.79 -38.86
N SER A 343 -14.54 30.46 -39.07
CA SER A 343 -14.51 29.85 -40.41
C SER A 343 -15.82 30.06 -41.21
N SER A 344 -16.96 30.19 -40.54
CA SER A 344 -18.24 30.44 -41.19
C SER A 344 -18.46 31.90 -41.62
N HIS A 345 -17.74 32.87 -41.02
CA HIS A 345 -17.84 34.28 -41.38
C HIS A 345 -16.90 34.68 -42.54
N GLU A 346 -15.79 33.97 -42.77
CA GLU A 346 -14.90 34.26 -43.89
C GLU A 346 -15.46 33.79 -45.26
N SER A 347 -16.36 32.80 -45.26
CA SER A 347 -16.97 32.30 -46.53
C SER A 347 -18.16 33.12 -47.04
N SER A 348 -18.61 34.17 -46.33
CA SER A 348 -19.74 35.02 -46.73
C SER A 348 -19.36 36.38 -47.35
N HIS A 349 -18.04 36.65 -47.56
CA HIS A 349 -17.56 37.90 -48.16
C HIS A 349 -16.95 37.75 -49.58
N GLU A 350 -17.00 36.55 -50.16
CA GLU A 350 -16.68 36.37 -51.60
C GLU A 350 -17.93 35.95 -52.38
N LYS A 351 -18.78 36.91 -52.72
CA LYS A 351 -19.72 36.84 -53.84
C LYS A 351 -19.97 38.23 -54.38
#